data_01b1cb6e3a354fb8ff8b46a5b8563370
#
_entry.id   01b1cb6e3a354fb8ff8b46a5b8563370
#
_cell.length_a   1.000
_cell.length_b   1.000
_cell.length_c   1.000
_cell.angle_alpha   90.00
_cell.angle_beta   90.00
_cell.angle_gamma   90.00
#
_symmetry.space_group_name_H-M   'P 1'
#
loop_
_entity.id
_entity.type
_entity.pdbx_description
1 polymer ?
#
loop_
_entity_poly.entity_id
_entity_poly.type
_entity_poly.pdbx_seq_one_letter_code
_entity_poly.pdbx_strand_id
1 'polypeptide(L)'
;MVKSLLVGTALLGAGAFGLSGLPCCLPQNASGMNQAVAATTRDTPAPPIETVKIRVEGMSCGGCVVAVRVALTRLPGVQKADVGLDTQVAEVTFDSEKVTVEQITEAIKKVGFTPRLLEK
;
A
#
# COMPACT_ATOMS: atom_id res chain seq x y z
N MET A 1 -23.12 -30.47 -20.66
CA MET A 1 -24.59 -30.47 -20.52
C MET A 1 -25.02 -29.17 -19.92
N VAL A 2 -25.74 -28.42 -20.71
CA VAL A 2 -26.89 -27.58 -20.45
C VAL A 2 -26.58 -26.21 -19.85
N LYS A 3 -26.52 -25.14 -20.65
CA LYS A 3 -27.62 -24.32 -21.20
C LYS A 3 -28.33 -23.45 -20.17
N SER A 4 -28.20 -22.14 -20.33
CA SER A 4 -29.25 -21.11 -20.45
C SER A 4 -28.59 -19.76 -20.38
N LEU A 5 -28.47 -18.92 -21.35
CA LEU A 5 -29.43 -18.27 -22.26
C LEU A 5 -30.60 -17.60 -21.55
N LEU A 6 -30.54 -16.27 -21.47
CA LEU A 6 -31.63 -15.29 -21.55
C LEU A 6 -30.97 -13.92 -21.36
N VAL A 7 -30.70 -13.09 -22.35
CA VAL A 7 -31.61 -12.33 -23.21
C VAL A 7 -32.69 -11.59 -22.41
N GLY A 8 -32.58 -10.31 -22.40
CA GLY A 8 -33.53 -9.33 -21.88
C GLY A 8 -32.94 -7.94 -22.04
N THR A 9 -32.96 -7.37 -23.20
CA THR A 9 -33.91 -6.40 -23.74
C THR A 9 -33.83 -5.04 -23.07
N ALA A 10 -33.27 -4.11 -23.85
CA ALA A 10 -33.55 -2.73 -24.09
C ALA A 10 -34.64 -2.04 -23.24
N LEU A 11 -34.33 -0.86 -22.76
CA LEU A 11 -35.27 0.25 -22.82
C LEU A 11 -34.51 1.56 -22.92
N LEU A 12 -34.73 2.20 -24.04
CA LEU A 12 -34.44 3.59 -24.33
C LEU A 12 -35.10 4.48 -23.29
N GLY A 13 -34.39 5.41 -22.76
CA GLY A 13 -34.90 6.55 -22.03
C GLY A 13 -34.15 7.80 -22.47
N ALA A 14 -34.63 8.39 -23.53
CA ALA A 14 -34.31 9.75 -23.93
C ALA A 14 -34.89 10.71 -22.91
N GLY A 15 -34.09 11.53 -22.29
CA GLY A 15 -34.49 12.59 -21.39
C GLY A 15 -33.57 13.79 -21.56
N ALA A 16 -34.10 14.74 -22.23
CA ALA A 16 -33.57 15.98 -22.71
C ALA A 16 -33.18 16.99 -21.63
N PHE A 17 -32.20 17.83 -21.99
CA PHE A 17 -32.10 19.25 -21.70
C PHE A 17 -32.06 19.72 -20.24
N GLY A 18 -30.92 20.27 -19.90
CA GLY A 18 -30.71 21.16 -18.80
C GLY A 18 -29.43 21.96 -18.96
N LEU A 19 -29.41 22.84 -19.97
CA LEU A 19 -28.45 23.95 -19.97
C LEU A 19 -28.90 24.90 -18.87
N SER A 20 -28.13 25.06 -17.83
CA SER A 20 -28.17 26.31 -17.05
C SER A 20 -27.01 26.33 -16.08
N GLY A 21 -26.16 27.34 -16.28
CA GLY A 21 -25.51 28.02 -15.19
C GLY A 21 -24.13 27.51 -14.78
N LEU A 22 -23.13 27.95 -15.48
CA LEU A 22 -21.81 28.23 -14.89
C LEU A 22 -21.98 29.41 -13.93
N PRO A 23 -21.56 29.26 -12.69
CA PRO A 23 -20.89 30.35 -12.02
C PRO A 23 -19.41 30.01 -11.87
N CYS A 24 -18.64 30.66 -12.71
CA CYS A 24 -17.26 30.99 -12.35
C CYS A 24 -17.29 31.76 -11.02
N CYS A 25 -17.00 31.07 -9.96
CA CYS A 25 -16.52 31.69 -8.75
C CYS A 25 -15.22 31.01 -8.39
N LEU A 26 -14.16 31.56 -8.94
CA LEU A 26 -12.84 31.54 -8.36
C LEU A 26 -12.89 32.39 -7.09
N PRO A 27 -12.70 31.84 -5.93
CA PRO A 27 -12.17 32.64 -4.84
C PRO A 27 -10.64 32.63 -4.97
N GLN A 28 -10.13 33.64 -5.65
CA GLN A 28 -8.82 34.15 -5.32
C GLN A 28 -8.91 34.68 -3.91
N ASN A 29 -8.44 33.95 -2.96
CA ASN A 29 -8.04 34.54 -1.71
C ASN A 29 -6.59 34.17 -1.44
N ALA A 30 -5.75 34.95 -2.11
CA ALA A 30 -4.41 35.21 -1.66
C ALA A 30 -4.58 36.17 -0.49
N SER A 31 -4.32 35.74 0.69
CA SER A 31 -3.77 36.52 1.79
C SER A 31 -3.76 35.68 3.06
N GLY A 32 -2.58 35.34 3.41
CA GLY A 32 -2.06 35.46 4.74
C GLY A 32 -2.73 34.67 5.86
N MET A 33 -1.85 34.11 6.60
CA MET A 33 -1.99 33.69 8.00
C MET A 33 -2.25 32.21 8.19
N ASN A 34 -1.10 31.51 8.26
CA ASN A 34 -0.75 30.84 9.50
C ASN A 34 -1.97 30.37 10.29
N GLN A 35 -2.68 29.41 9.75
CA GLN A 35 -3.50 28.56 10.61
C GLN A 35 -2.66 27.35 10.96
N ALA A 36 -2.09 27.43 12.14
CA ALA A 36 -1.72 26.26 12.90
C ALA A 36 -2.91 25.30 12.82
N VAL A 37 -2.81 24.32 11.92
CA VAL A 37 -3.68 23.18 11.94
C VAL A 37 -3.35 22.50 13.26
N ALA A 38 -4.17 22.76 14.25
CA ALA A 38 -4.21 21.96 15.42
C ALA A 38 -4.39 20.53 14.90
N ALA A 39 -3.31 19.77 14.96
CA ALA A 39 -3.34 18.36 14.78
C ALA A 39 -4.36 17.83 15.78
N THR A 40 -5.54 17.57 15.30
CA THR A 40 -6.48 16.75 16.02
C THR A 40 -5.84 15.37 16.02
N THR A 41 -5.06 15.14 17.04
CA THR A 41 -4.62 13.82 17.45
C THR A 41 -5.89 13.04 17.71
N ARG A 42 -6.37 12.39 16.66
CA ARG A 42 -7.24 11.26 16.85
C ARG A 42 -6.34 10.23 17.49
N ASP A 43 -6.49 10.13 18.78
CA ASP A 43 -5.98 9.06 19.62
C ASP A 43 -6.76 7.78 19.25
N THR A 44 -6.55 7.34 18.03
CA THR A 44 -6.77 5.95 17.67
C THR A 44 -5.51 5.27 18.18
N PRO A 45 -5.58 4.30 19.09
CA PRO A 45 -4.40 3.55 19.49
C PRO A 45 -3.76 3.07 18.20
N ALA A 46 -2.63 3.69 17.85
CA ALA A 46 -1.88 3.31 16.68
C ALA A 46 -1.54 1.82 16.85
N PRO A 47 -1.86 0.96 15.89
CA PRO A 47 -1.45 -0.42 15.98
C PRO A 47 0.06 -0.44 16.23
N PRO A 48 0.58 -1.36 17.01
CA PRO A 48 1.99 -1.45 17.32
C PRO A 48 2.76 -1.71 16.01
N ILE A 49 3.17 -0.62 15.36
CA ILE A 49 3.93 -0.66 14.12
C ILE A 49 5.39 -0.86 14.51
N GLU A 50 5.94 -1.97 14.09
CA GLU A 50 7.36 -2.29 14.26
C GLU A 50 8.09 -2.19 12.92
N THR A 51 9.35 -1.76 12.99
CA THR A 51 10.25 -1.75 11.83
C THR A 51 11.39 -2.71 12.10
N VAL A 52 11.58 -3.66 11.20
CA VAL A 52 12.64 -4.64 11.28
C VAL A 52 13.58 -4.51 10.08
N LYS A 53 14.88 -4.66 10.35
CA LYS A 53 15.92 -4.71 9.31
C LYS A 53 16.40 -6.14 9.12
N ILE A 54 16.20 -6.65 7.93
CA ILE A 54 16.56 -8.02 7.56
C ILE A 54 17.58 -7.96 6.43
N ARG A 55 18.73 -8.55 6.64
CA ARG A 55 19.69 -8.76 5.56
C ARG A 55 19.23 -9.91 4.70
N VAL A 56 19.14 -9.67 3.41
CA VAL A 56 18.73 -10.69 2.43
C VAL A 56 19.93 -11.06 1.56
N GLU A 57 20.50 -12.23 1.83
CA GLU A 57 21.66 -12.71 1.08
C GLU A 57 21.24 -13.31 -0.27
N GLY A 58 22.04 -13.08 -1.29
CA GLY A 58 21.84 -13.63 -2.63
C GLY A 58 21.13 -12.69 -3.61
N MET A 59 20.84 -11.44 -3.19
CA MET A 59 20.31 -10.44 -4.11
C MET A 59 21.43 -9.84 -4.95
N SER A 60 21.50 -10.21 -6.22
CA SER A 60 22.48 -9.68 -7.18
C SER A 60 21.85 -8.98 -8.38
N CYS A 61 20.53 -8.88 -8.42
CA CYS A 61 19.81 -8.27 -9.56
C CYS A 61 18.64 -7.39 -9.10
N GLY A 62 18.32 -6.37 -9.89
CA GLY A 62 17.18 -5.49 -9.61
C GLY A 62 15.83 -6.23 -9.56
N GLY A 63 15.68 -7.28 -10.34
CA GLY A 63 14.49 -8.14 -10.31
C GLY A 63 14.32 -8.89 -8.98
N CYS A 64 15.43 -9.25 -8.36
CA CYS A 64 15.44 -9.91 -7.04
C CYS A 64 14.87 -8.99 -5.95
N VAL A 65 15.26 -7.72 -5.97
CA VAL A 65 14.73 -6.70 -5.06
C VAL A 65 13.21 -6.56 -5.21
N VAL A 66 12.73 -6.50 -6.45
CA VAL A 66 11.30 -6.40 -6.73
C VAL A 66 10.56 -7.65 -6.25
N ALA A 67 11.12 -8.84 -6.47
CA ALA A 67 10.53 -10.09 -6.02
C ALA A 67 10.37 -10.16 -4.50
N VAL A 68 11.40 -9.78 -3.75
CA VAL A 68 11.37 -9.72 -2.29
C VAL A 68 10.36 -8.67 -1.82
N ARG A 69 10.37 -7.48 -2.41
CA ARG A 69 9.42 -6.41 -2.09
C ARG A 69 7.97 -6.87 -2.28
N VAL A 70 7.66 -7.48 -3.42
CA VAL A 70 6.32 -8.00 -3.72
C VAL A 70 5.93 -9.12 -2.76
N ALA A 71 6.84 -10.00 -2.40
CA ALA A 71 6.56 -11.06 -1.43
C ALA A 71 6.21 -10.49 -0.05
N LEU A 72 6.92 -9.46 0.38
CA LEU A 72 6.67 -8.79 1.65
C LEU A 72 5.36 -8.01 1.65
N THR A 73 5.06 -7.27 0.59
CA THR A 73 3.82 -6.47 0.49
C THR A 73 2.56 -7.33 0.36
N ARG A 74 2.70 -8.60 0.03
CA ARG A 74 1.56 -9.55 0.02
C ARG A 74 1.15 -10.03 1.41
N LEU A 75 1.98 -9.82 2.42
CA LEU A 75 1.63 -10.20 3.78
C LEU A 75 0.62 -9.22 4.37
N PRO A 76 -0.49 -9.73 4.93
CA PRO A 76 -1.46 -8.87 5.60
C PRO A 76 -0.84 -8.28 6.86
N GLY A 77 -0.73 -6.96 6.92
CA GLY A 77 -0.12 -6.24 8.04
C GLY A 77 1.22 -5.56 7.72
N VAL A 78 1.83 -5.87 6.60
CA VAL A 78 2.99 -5.10 6.11
C VAL A 78 2.50 -3.80 5.49
N GLN A 79 2.94 -2.68 6.04
CA GLN A 79 2.57 -1.35 5.56
C GLN A 79 3.58 -0.84 4.53
N LYS A 80 4.86 -1.09 4.78
CA LYS A 80 5.94 -0.63 3.92
C LYS A 80 7.07 -1.65 3.89
N ALA A 81 7.63 -1.87 2.72
CA ALA A 81 8.80 -2.70 2.51
C ALA A 81 9.76 -1.98 1.57
N ASP A 82 10.88 -1.56 2.11
CA ASP A 82 11.98 -0.98 1.35
C ASP A 82 13.13 -1.97 1.29
N VAL A 83 13.58 -2.28 0.07
CA VAL A 83 14.64 -3.26 -0.17
C VAL A 83 15.76 -2.58 -0.93
N GLY A 84 16.92 -2.47 -0.30
CA GLY A 84 18.14 -1.92 -0.91
C GLY A 84 18.98 -3.02 -1.56
N LEU A 85 19.36 -2.82 -2.80
CA LEU A 85 20.26 -3.73 -3.52
C LEU A 85 21.70 -3.60 -3.02
N ASP A 86 22.16 -2.36 -2.84
CA ASP A 86 23.54 -2.06 -2.45
C ASP A 86 23.88 -2.54 -1.03
N THR A 87 22.94 -2.37 -0.13
CA THR A 87 23.08 -2.77 1.27
C THR A 87 22.66 -4.22 1.53
N GLN A 88 21.91 -4.82 0.58
CA GLN A 88 21.25 -6.11 0.73
C GLN A 88 20.36 -6.18 1.99
N VAL A 89 19.81 -5.05 2.39
CA VAL A 89 18.94 -4.93 3.56
C VAL A 89 17.51 -4.62 3.12
N ALA A 90 16.58 -5.37 3.67
CA ALA A 90 15.16 -5.10 3.58
C ALA A 90 14.71 -4.45 4.89
N GLU A 91 14.21 -3.24 4.81
CA GLU A 91 13.56 -2.54 5.91
C GLU A 91 12.05 -2.72 5.77
N VAL A 92 11.45 -3.38 6.74
CA VAL A 92 10.03 -3.74 6.71
C VAL A 92 9.31 -3.11 7.88
N THR A 93 8.33 -2.28 7.57
CA THR A 93 7.41 -1.70 8.55
C THR A 93 6.12 -2.49 8.54
N PHE A 94 5.79 -3.09 9.64
CA PHE A 94 4.65 -3.99 9.77
C PHE A 94 3.91 -3.82 11.10
N ASP A 95 2.70 -4.33 11.15
CA ASP A 95 1.86 -4.39 12.34
C ASP A 95 2.14 -5.71 13.06
N SER A 96 2.71 -5.61 14.27
CA SER A 96 3.10 -6.79 15.05
C SER A 96 1.93 -7.63 15.56
N GLU A 97 0.71 -7.09 15.54
CA GLU A 97 -0.50 -7.87 15.86
C GLU A 97 -0.95 -8.77 14.71
N LYS A 98 -0.61 -8.41 13.47
CA LYS A 98 -1.05 -9.14 12.27
C LYS A 98 0.02 -10.03 11.66
N VAL A 99 1.28 -9.61 11.75
CA VAL A 99 2.40 -10.31 11.13
C VAL A 99 3.55 -10.44 12.12
N THR A 100 4.14 -11.61 12.15
CA THR A 100 5.35 -11.88 12.93
C THR A 100 6.60 -11.81 12.06
N VAL A 101 7.73 -11.52 12.68
CA VAL A 101 9.04 -11.51 12.00
C VAL A 101 9.34 -12.85 11.33
N GLU A 102 8.85 -13.94 11.91
CA GLU A 102 9.00 -15.30 11.35
C GLU A 102 8.29 -15.43 10.01
N GLN A 103 7.06 -14.93 9.90
CA GLN A 103 6.30 -14.95 8.63
C GLN A 103 6.99 -14.10 7.55
N ILE A 104 7.59 -12.98 7.94
CA ILE A 104 8.38 -12.14 7.04
C ILE A 104 9.61 -12.91 6.53
N THR A 105 10.36 -13.56 7.42
CA THR A 105 11.51 -14.36 7.03
C THR A 105 11.14 -15.56 6.18
N GLU A 106 10.02 -16.22 6.45
CA GLU A 106 9.53 -17.30 5.61
C GLU A 106 9.12 -16.84 4.21
N ALA A 107 8.50 -15.67 4.10
CA ALA A 107 8.14 -15.11 2.81
C ALA A 107 9.38 -14.87 1.93
N ILE A 108 10.47 -14.39 2.54
CA ILE A 108 11.75 -14.20 1.84
C ILE A 108 12.36 -15.55 1.43
N LYS A 109 12.31 -16.57 2.30
CA LYS A 109 12.78 -17.92 2.00
C LYS A 109 12.00 -18.56 0.83
N LYS A 110 10.69 -18.33 0.77
CA LYS A 110 9.84 -18.83 -0.34
C LYS A 110 10.23 -18.27 -1.70
N VAL A 111 10.78 -17.07 -1.73
CA VAL A 111 11.32 -16.47 -2.97
C VAL A 111 12.70 -17.04 -3.34
N GLY A 112 13.34 -17.77 -2.43
CA GLY A 112 14.62 -18.43 -2.66
C GLY A 112 15.83 -17.67 -2.11
N PHE A 113 15.61 -16.72 -1.21
CA PHE A 113 16.70 -15.94 -0.57
C PHE A 113 16.90 -16.34 0.87
N THR A 114 18.08 -16.03 1.41
CA THR A 114 18.40 -16.30 2.81
C THR A 114 18.27 -15.03 3.64
N PRO A 115 17.23 -14.92 4.49
CA PRO A 115 17.07 -13.78 5.38
C PRO A 115 17.93 -13.93 6.63
N ARG A 116 18.59 -12.85 7.06
CA ARG A 116 19.27 -12.72 8.35
C ARG A 116 18.74 -11.50 9.07
N LEU A 117 18.22 -11.68 10.25
CA LEU A 117 17.81 -10.58 11.12
C LEU A 117 19.04 -9.79 11.54
N LEU A 118 19.02 -8.48 11.31
CA LEU A 118 20.06 -7.58 11.77
C LEU A 118 19.62 -6.89 13.06
N GLU A 119 18.43 -6.32 13.08
CA GLU A 119 17.88 -5.58 14.21
C GLU A 119 16.35 -5.59 14.20
N LYS A 120 15.81 -5.48 15.40
CA LYS A 120 14.38 -5.28 15.66
C LYS A 120 14.16 -3.87 16.20
#